data_7d41a88b7854dc8f5f960c413f61e9bb
#
_entry.id   7d41a88b7854dc8f5f960c413f61e9bb
#
_cell.length_a   1.000
_cell.length_b   1.000
_cell.length_c   1.000
_cell.angle_alpha   90.00
_cell.angle_beta   90.00
_cell.angle_gamma   90.00
#
_symmetry.space_group_name_H-M   'P 1'
#
loop_
_entity.id
_entity.type
_entity.pdbx_description
1 polymer ?
#
loop_
_entity_poly.entity_id
_entity_poly.type
_entity_poly.pdbx_seq_one_letter_code
_entity_poly.pdbx_strand_id
1 'polypeptide(L)'
;MNTNEISGKRQLEFLADFDYIREAGTAGEEKAAERIQKTLDSFGVESHLEEFSFDTFQIKKAKLKVTEPYTKEYTVTGYGRCGNTAEDGLEAPFAYAENGDDISLAHVSGKIVMVNDPVRKDMYRKLVKAGAVGFISIAGSPLDEGVDLVPRAYALPKNLPGEEKKEAGREAVNYDNRIPGVSIHYKDAIELVTKGASQVCLSVEQEIVTRTSR
;
A
#
# COMPACT_ATOMS: atom_id res chain seq x y z
N MET A 1 5.64 -30.71 -27.51
CA MET A 1 5.21 -29.31 -27.68
C MET A 1 6.13 -28.67 -28.70
N ASN A 2 5.57 -28.17 -29.79
CA ASN A 2 6.38 -27.58 -30.84
C ASN A 2 6.70 -26.13 -30.42
N THR A 3 7.96 -25.82 -30.16
CA THR A 3 8.41 -24.48 -29.69
C THR A 3 8.09 -23.35 -30.68
N ASN A 4 7.74 -23.67 -31.92
CA ASN A 4 7.32 -22.71 -32.96
C ASN A 4 5.93 -22.09 -32.70
N GLU A 5 5.17 -22.58 -31.71
CA GLU A 5 3.85 -22.05 -31.36
C GLU A 5 3.91 -20.99 -30.22
N ILE A 6 5.05 -20.80 -29.60
CA ILE A 6 5.23 -19.77 -28.54
C ILE A 6 5.51 -18.43 -29.22
N SER A 7 4.60 -17.46 -29.01
CA SER A 7 4.73 -16.12 -29.58
C SER A 7 4.70 -15.08 -28.48
N GLY A 8 5.83 -14.37 -28.28
CA GLY A 8 5.92 -13.25 -27.35
C GLY A 8 4.91 -12.14 -27.68
N LYS A 9 4.62 -11.92 -28.98
CA LYS A 9 3.62 -10.95 -29.40
C LYS A 9 2.22 -11.31 -28.89
N ARG A 10 1.79 -12.57 -29.02
CA ARG A 10 0.48 -13.03 -28.50
C ARG A 10 0.40 -12.93 -26.97
N GLN A 11 1.52 -13.21 -26.28
CA GLN A 11 1.59 -13.07 -24.84
C GLN A 11 1.44 -11.60 -24.38
N LEU A 12 2.11 -10.68 -25.09
CA LEU A 12 1.99 -9.26 -24.81
C LEU A 12 0.58 -8.72 -25.10
N GLU A 13 -0.03 -9.12 -26.20
CA GLU A 13 -1.41 -8.79 -26.56
C GLU A 13 -2.39 -9.30 -25.49
N PHE A 14 -2.21 -10.52 -25.01
CA PHE A 14 -3.03 -11.07 -23.93
C PHE A 14 -2.85 -10.28 -22.62
N LEU A 15 -1.63 -9.90 -22.27
CA LEU A 15 -1.37 -9.10 -21.07
C LEU A 15 -1.99 -7.70 -21.16
N ALA A 16 -2.03 -7.09 -22.35
CA ALA A 16 -2.64 -5.79 -22.58
C ALA A 16 -4.15 -5.77 -22.28
N ASP A 17 -4.83 -6.91 -22.37
CA ASP A 17 -6.24 -7.03 -22.00
C ASP A 17 -6.50 -6.78 -20.51
N PHE A 18 -5.46 -6.78 -19.68
CA PHE A 18 -5.54 -6.61 -18.23
C PHE A 18 -5.04 -5.23 -17.75
N ASP A 19 -4.99 -4.23 -18.61
CA ASP A 19 -4.59 -2.86 -18.28
C ASP A 19 -5.72 -2.09 -17.55
N TYR A 20 -6.09 -2.61 -16.38
CA TYR A 20 -7.07 -2.01 -15.45
C TYR A 20 -6.85 -2.52 -14.02
N ILE A 21 -7.41 -1.80 -13.03
CA ILE A 21 -7.35 -2.21 -11.63
C ILE A 21 -8.19 -3.48 -11.42
N ARG A 22 -7.57 -4.51 -10.82
CA ARG A 22 -8.18 -5.81 -10.55
C ARG A 22 -7.85 -6.32 -9.15
N GLU A 23 -8.24 -5.52 -8.17
CA GLU A 23 -8.12 -5.95 -6.78
C GLU A 23 -9.01 -7.16 -6.51
N ALA A 24 -8.54 -8.05 -5.63
CA ALA A 24 -9.29 -9.23 -5.21
C ALA A 24 -10.66 -8.85 -4.62
N GLY A 25 -11.70 -9.54 -5.04
CA GLY A 25 -13.10 -9.30 -4.67
C GLY A 25 -13.72 -8.06 -5.31
N THR A 26 -13.23 -7.65 -6.48
CA THR A 26 -13.83 -6.55 -7.27
C THR A 26 -14.29 -7.02 -8.65
N ALA A 27 -15.14 -6.23 -9.29
CA ALA A 27 -15.57 -6.50 -10.67
C ALA A 27 -14.38 -6.56 -11.67
N GLY A 28 -13.27 -5.87 -11.35
CA GLY A 28 -12.04 -5.97 -12.14
C GLY A 28 -11.41 -7.35 -12.07
N GLU A 29 -11.37 -7.98 -10.90
CA GLU A 29 -10.90 -9.36 -10.76
C GLU A 29 -11.82 -10.33 -11.51
N GLU A 30 -13.14 -10.21 -11.32
CA GLU A 30 -14.14 -11.06 -12.00
C GLU A 30 -13.96 -11.02 -13.52
N LYS A 31 -13.86 -9.82 -14.10
CA LYS A 31 -13.57 -9.63 -15.53
C LYS A 31 -12.26 -10.32 -15.96
N ALA A 32 -11.20 -10.25 -15.12
CA ALA A 32 -9.94 -10.91 -15.41
C ALA A 32 -10.07 -12.43 -15.36
N ALA A 33 -10.74 -12.98 -14.37
CA ALA A 33 -10.98 -14.41 -14.22
C ALA A 33 -11.75 -14.97 -15.41
N GLU A 34 -12.85 -14.32 -15.82
CA GLU A 34 -13.62 -14.69 -17.02
C GLU A 34 -12.79 -14.63 -18.30
N ARG A 35 -11.91 -13.60 -18.44
CA ARG A 35 -11.05 -13.48 -19.61
C ARG A 35 -10.04 -14.62 -19.71
N ILE A 36 -9.47 -15.02 -18.55
CA ILE A 36 -8.56 -16.16 -18.46
C ILE A 36 -9.31 -17.46 -18.79
N GLN A 37 -10.48 -17.68 -18.20
CA GLN A 37 -11.28 -18.88 -18.46
C GLN A 37 -11.62 -19.03 -19.95
N LYS A 38 -12.15 -17.98 -20.57
CA LYS A 38 -12.43 -17.97 -22.04
C LYS A 38 -11.20 -18.31 -22.90
N THR A 39 -10.03 -17.92 -22.44
CA THR A 39 -8.78 -18.22 -23.16
C THR A 39 -8.40 -19.69 -23.01
N LEU A 40 -8.52 -20.25 -21.81
CA LEU A 40 -8.29 -21.68 -21.56
C LEU A 40 -9.27 -22.56 -22.37
N ASP A 41 -10.54 -22.19 -22.38
CA ASP A 41 -11.57 -22.87 -23.17
C ASP A 41 -11.24 -22.86 -24.66
N SER A 42 -10.69 -21.76 -25.19
CA SER A 42 -10.27 -21.66 -26.59
C SER A 42 -9.11 -22.60 -26.96
N PHE A 43 -8.36 -23.05 -25.94
CA PHE A 43 -7.31 -24.06 -26.10
C PHE A 43 -7.77 -25.48 -25.77
N GLY A 44 -9.06 -25.67 -25.50
CA GLY A 44 -9.62 -26.96 -25.10
C GLY A 44 -9.19 -27.40 -23.69
N VAL A 45 -8.77 -26.47 -22.85
CA VAL A 45 -8.41 -26.73 -21.45
C VAL A 45 -9.65 -26.52 -20.59
N GLU A 46 -10.14 -27.58 -19.97
CA GLU A 46 -11.25 -27.48 -19.01
C GLU A 46 -10.79 -26.69 -17.77
N SER A 47 -11.60 -25.71 -17.37
CA SER A 47 -11.32 -24.86 -16.20
C SER A 47 -12.60 -24.51 -15.46
N HIS A 48 -12.51 -24.26 -14.16
CA HIS A 48 -13.62 -23.79 -13.33
C HIS A 48 -13.11 -22.68 -12.39
N LEU A 49 -14.05 -21.83 -11.97
CA LEU A 49 -13.80 -20.78 -10.98
C LEU A 49 -14.25 -21.26 -9.62
N GLU A 50 -13.43 -21.07 -8.60
CA GLU A 50 -13.74 -21.38 -7.21
C GLU A 50 -13.90 -20.08 -6.42
N GLU A 51 -15.03 -19.92 -5.75
CA GLU A 51 -15.30 -18.75 -4.91
C GLU A 51 -14.81 -18.98 -3.48
N PHE A 52 -14.18 -17.97 -2.91
CA PHE A 52 -13.83 -17.95 -1.50
C PHE A 52 -13.98 -16.54 -0.90
N SER A 53 -14.38 -16.47 0.36
CA SER A 53 -14.50 -15.21 1.08
C SER A 53 -13.25 -14.94 1.90
N PHE A 54 -12.85 -13.67 1.97
CA PHE A 54 -11.68 -13.24 2.73
C PHE A 54 -11.86 -11.84 3.29
N ASP A 55 -11.23 -11.57 4.44
CA ASP A 55 -11.19 -10.24 5.01
C ASP A 55 -10.04 -9.46 4.41
N THR A 56 -10.36 -8.27 3.92
CA THR A 56 -9.41 -7.31 3.37
C THR A 56 -9.68 -5.91 3.95
N PHE A 57 -9.01 -4.89 3.44
CA PHE A 57 -9.22 -3.51 3.85
C PHE A 57 -9.71 -2.68 2.68
N GLN A 58 -10.43 -1.62 2.99
CA GLN A 58 -10.82 -0.59 2.03
C GLN A 58 -10.35 0.77 2.55
N ILE A 59 -9.48 1.43 1.80
CA ILE A 59 -9.03 2.79 2.11
C ILE A 59 -10.14 3.76 1.68
N LYS A 60 -10.65 4.55 2.63
CA LYS A 60 -11.65 5.60 2.38
C LYS A 60 -11.02 6.96 2.21
N LYS A 61 -9.95 7.24 2.97
CA LYS A 61 -9.24 8.50 2.94
C LYS A 61 -7.74 8.26 3.11
N ALA A 62 -6.94 8.93 2.29
CA ALA A 62 -5.50 9.01 2.48
C ALA A 62 -5.03 10.38 2.01
N LYS A 63 -4.40 11.16 2.91
CA LYS A 63 -3.88 12.49 2.63
C LYS A 63 -2.57 12.71 3.36
N LEU A 64 -1.68 13.45 2.72
CA LEU A 64 -0.45 13.95 3.29
C LEU A 64 -0.31 15.42 2.92
N LYS A 65 -0.22 16.27 3.93
CA LYS A 65 -0.06 17.71 3.77
C LYS A 65 1.16 18.16 4.56
N VAL A 66 2.09 18.87 3.92
CA VAL A 66 3.12 19.64 4.62
C VAL A 66 2.48 20.91 5.16
N THR A 67 2.71 21.22 6.43
CA THR A 67 2.18 22.41 7.11
C THR A 67 3.27 23.45 7.39
N GLU A 68 4.54 23.04 7.54
CA GLU A 68 5.71 23.88 7.70
C GLU A 68 6.93 23.35 6.94
N PRO A 69 7.81 24.22 6.41
CA PRO A 69 7.78 25.70 6.33
C PRO A 69 6.91 26.23 5.17
N TYR A 70 6.25 25.34 4.44
CA TYR A 70 5.32 25.67 3.35
C TYR A 70 4.08 24.79 3.47
N THR A 71 3.01 25.16 2.73
CA THR A 71 1.78 24.39 2.71
C THR A 71 1.59 23.75 1.34
N LYS A 72 1.54 22.40 1.30
CA LYS A 72 1.26 21.63 0.08
C LYS A 72 0.67 20.26 0.43
N GLU A 73 -0.38 19.86 -0.29
CA GLU A 73 -0.89 18.47 -0.25
C GLU A 73 -0.23 17.65 -1.36
N TYR A 74 0.16 16.43 -1.03
CA TYR A 74 0.81 15.49 -1.95
C TYR A 74 -0.12 14.33 -2.28
N THR A 75 0.01 13.80 -3.49
CA THR A 75 -0.67 12.59 -3.89
C THR A 75 -0.09 11.39 -3.16
N VAL A 76 -0.91 10.69 -2.39
CA VAL A 76 -0.52 9.53 -1.61
C VAL A 76 -1.54 8.41 -1.73
N THR A 77 -1.09 7.20 -1.45
CA THR A 77 -1.98 6.03 -1.30
C THR A 77 -1.93 5.55 0.15
N GLY A 78 -3.09 5.27 0.73
CA GLY A 78 -3.17 4.75 2.10
C GLY A 78 -2.48 3.40 2.23
N TYR A 79 -1.86 3.17 3.38
CA TYR A 79 -1.22 1.91 3.70
C TYR A 79 -2.23 0.97 4.37
N GLY A 80 -2.54 -0.14 3.73
CA GLY A 80 -3.55 -1.08 4.24
C GLY A 80 -3.14 -1.70 5.57
N ARG A 81 -4.11 -1.93 6.46
CA ARG A 81 -3.91 -2.52 7.79
C ARG A 81 -2.98 -1.72 8.70
N CYS A 82 -2.81 -0.43 8.46
CA CYS A 82 -2.24 0.51 9.43
C CYS A 82 -3.36 1.08 10.32
N GLY A 83 -3.02 1.95 11.27
CA GLY A 83 -4.01 2.64 12.10
C GLY A 83 -4.78 3.72 11.34
N ASN A 84 -5.94 4.08 11.87
CA ASN A 84 -6.70 5.25 11.45
C ASN A 84 -6.20 6.50 12.19
N THR A 85 -6.42 7.67 11.59
CA THR A 85 -6.22 8.96 12.27
C THR A 85 -7.55 9.48 12.80
N ALA A 86 -7.51 10.48 13.68
CA ALA A 86 -8.67 11.30 13.99
C ALA A 86 -9.18 12.02 12.71
N GLU A 87 -10.37 12.59 12.75
CA GLU A 87 -11.04 13.22 11.60
C GLU A 87 -10.21 14.37 10.99
N ASP A 88 -9.59 15.18 11.83
CA ASP A 88 -8.69 16.28 11.49
C ASP A 88 -7.27 15.84 11.10
N GLY A 89 -6.96 14.55 11.26
CA GLY A 89 -5.68 13.95 10.94
C GLY A 89 -4.72 13.88 12.14
N LEU A 90 -3.49 13.45 11.85
CA LEU A 90 -2.36 13.42 12.79
C LEU A 90 -1.32 14.42 12.31
N GLU A 91 -1.16 15.52 13.03
CA GLU A 91 -0.10 16.49 12.80
C GLU A 91 1.10 16.22 13.72
N ALA A 92 2.29 16.11 13.15
CA ALA A 92 3.52 15.87 13.88
C ALA A 92 4.76 16.35 13.10
N PRO A 93 5.90 16.54 13.79
CA PRO A 93 7.16 16.82 13.11
C PRO A 93 7.52 15.71 12.12
N PHE A 94 8.12 16.11 11.01
CA PHE A 94 8.56 15.20 9.95
C PHE A 94 10.02 14.79 10.16
N ALA A 95 10.34 13.55 9.82
CA ALA A 95 11.70 13.06 9.72
C ALA A 95 11.88 12.12 8.53
N TYR A 96 12.97 12.29 7.80
CA TYR A 96 13.43 11.35 6.79
C TYR A 96 14.52 10.46 7.38
N ALA A 97 14.27 9.17 7.46
CA ALA A 97 15.13 8.17 8.11
C ALA A 97 15.74 7.19 7.10
N GLU A 98 15.89 7.57 5.84
CA GLU A 98 16.56 6.81 4.79
C GLU A 98 16.14 5.32 4.78
N ASN A 99 17.07 4.40 5.07
CA ASN A 99 16.81 2.96 5.10
C ASN A 99 16.33 2.45 6.47
N GLY A 100 16.07 3.35 7.43
CA GLY A 100 15.57 2.98 8.76
C GLY A 100 16.56 2.13 9.56
N ASP A 101 17.85 2.44 9.48
CA ASP A 101 18.85 1.88 10.39
C ASP A 101 18.76 2.54 11.78
N ASP A 102 19.44 1.96 12.77
CA ASP A 102 19.33 2.39 14.16
C ASP A 102 19.85 3.84 14.39
N ILE A 103 20.77 4.32 13.54
CA ILE A 103 21.27 5.70 13.61
C ILE A 103 20.23 6.66 13.08
N SER A 104 19.68 6.39 11.89
CA SER A 104 18.65 7.20 11.25
C SER A 104 17.37 7.27 12.09
N LEU A 105 17.09 6.23 12.88
CA LEU A 105 15.93 6.15 13.77
C LEU A 105 16.17 6.71 15.18
N ALA A 106 17.38 7.14 15.54
CA ALA A 106 17.71 7.56 16.92
C ALA A 106 16.91 8.78 17.40
N HIS A 107 16.40 9.62 16.49
CA HIS A 107 15.74 10.91 16.82
C HIS A 107 14.33 11.04 16.23
N VAL A 108 13.61 9.92 16.02
CA VAL A 108 12.29 9.94 15.36
C VAL A 108 11.10 9.82 16.31
N SER A 109 11.34 9.72 17.60
CA SER A 109 10.25 9.64 18.59
C SER A 109 9.30 10.83 18.49
N GLY A 110 7.99 10.56 18.45
CA GLY A 110 6.94 11.56 18.28
C GLY A 110 6.82 12.13 16.86
N LYS A 111 7.50 11.56 15.88
CA LYS A 111 7.49 12.09 14.49
C LYS A 111 6.76 11.17 13.51
N ILE A 112 6.32 11.75 12.41
CA ILE A 112 5.94 11.02 11.20
C ILE A 112 7.21 10.79 10.38
N VAL A 113 7.54 9.52 10.14
CA VAL A 113 8.85 9.09 9.62
C VAL A 113 8.73 8.59 8.19
N MET A 114 9.49 9.18 7.27
CA MET A 114 9.61 8.70 5.90
C MET A 114 10.82 7.79 5.74
N VAL A 115 10.62 6.66 5.02
CA VAL A 115 11.66 5.68 4.71
C VAL A 115 11.65 5.29 3.23
N ASN A 116 12.83 4.88 2.71
CA ASN A 116 13.05 4.58 1.29
C ASN A 116 12.27 3.38 0.76
N ASP A 117 12.05 2.37 1.61
CA ASP A 117 11.49 1.08 1.19
C ASP A 117 10.05 0.89 1.68
N PRO A 118 9.33 -0.08 1.10
CA PRO A 118 8.04 -0.48 1.65
C PRO A 118 8.14 -0.89 3.11
N VAL A 119 7.31 -0.27 3.94
CA VAL A 119 7.23 -0.58 5.37
C VAL A 119 6.59 -1.97 5.55
N ARG A 120 7.44 -2.98 5.67
CA ARG A 120 7.05 -4.36 5.98
C ARG A 120 7.18 -4.60 7.48
N LYS A 121 6.89 -5.83 7.89
CA LYS A 121 6.88 -6.27 9.29
C LYS A 121 8.06 -5.76 10.13
N ASP A 122 9.30 -5.93 9.66
CA ASP A 122 10.47 -5.61 10.47
C ASP A 122 10.73 -4.09 10.52
N MET A 123 10.53 -3.39 9.41
CA MET A 123 10.60 -1.94 9.38
C MET A 123 9.51 -1.32 10.25
N TYR A 124 8.28 -1.80 10.15
CA TYR A 124 7.19 -1.33 11.01
C TYR A 124 7.53 -1.45 12.51
N ARG A 125 8.07 -2.61 12.91
CA ARG A 125 8.50 -2.83 14.32
C ARG A 125 9.61 -1.88 14.75
N LYS A 126 10.59 -1.61 13.88
CA LYS A 126 11.64 -0.63 14.15
C LYS A 126 11.07 0.77 14.36
N LEU A 127 10.17 1.22 13.48
CA LEU A 127 9.50 2.52 13.59
C LEU A 127 8.72 2.65 14.90
N VAL A 128 7.89 1.65 15.25
CA VAL A 128 7.14 1.65 16.50
C VAL A 128 8.06 1.64 17.72
N LYS A 129 9.11 0.80 17.71
CA LYS A 129 10.11 0.74 18.79
C LYS A 129 10.86 2.07 18.97
N ALA A 130 11.12 2.78 17.86
CA ALA A 130 11.76 4.10 17.88
C ALA A 130 10.80 5.23 18.30
N GLY A 131 9.51 4.92 18.51
CA GLY A 131 8.50 5.89 18.97
C GLY A 131 7.92 6.76 17.86
N ALA A 132 8.02 6.35 16.58
CA ALA A 132 7.32 7.00 15.49
C ALA A 132 5.80 6.98 15.70
N VAL A 133 5.11 8.08 15.38
CA VAL A 133 3.64 8.21 15.52
C VAL A 133 2.90 8.00 14.20
N GLY A 134 3.61 7.99 13.09
CA GLY A 134 3.12 7.68 11.75
C GLY A 134 4.27 7.39 10.80
N PHE A 135 3.97 6.88 9.59
CA PHE A 135 5.01 6.60 8.62
C PHE A 135 4.61 6.96 7.18
N ILE A 136 5.64 7.23 6.37
CA ILE A 136 5.53 7.47 4.94
C ILE A 136 6.52 6.51 4.25
N SER A 137 6.02 5.68 3.35
CA SER A 137 6.82 4.74 2.56
C SER A 137 7.04 5.31 1.17
N ILE A 138 8.28 5.40 0.71
CA ILE A 138 8.57 5.83 -0.66
C ILE A 138 8.27 4.69 -1.63
N ALA A 139 7.52 4.99 -2.69
CA ALA A 139 7.15 4.07 -3.76
C ALA A 139 7.62 4.61 -5.12
N GLY A 140 7.85 3.69 -6.07
CA GLY A 140 8.32 4.06 -7.39
C GLY A 140 9.82 4.19 -7.48
N SER A 141 10.28 4.77 -8.58
CA SER A 141 11.67 4.83 -8.97
C SER A 141 11.98 6.19 -9.61
N PRO A 142 13.26 6.65 -9.59
CA PRO A 142 13.66 7.84 -10.33
C PRO A 142 13.41 7.75 -11.84
N LEU A 143 13.32 6.52 -12.36
CA LEU A 143 13.12 6.21 -13.77
C LEU A 143 11.65 6.21 -14.19
N ASP A 144 10.73 6.34 -13.24
CA ASP A 144 9.30 6.38 -13.55
C ASP A 144 9.00 7.67 -14.32
N GLU A 145 8.69 7.53 -15.59
CA GLU A 145 8.25 8.59 -16.47
C GLU A 145 6.75 8.42 -16.73
N GLY A 146 5.95 9.43 -16.45
CA GLY A 146 4.53 9.38 -16.70
C GLY A 146 3.75 10.44 -15.98
N VAL A 147 2.49 10.58 -16.35
CA VAL A 147 1.59 11.63 -15.85
C VAL A 147 0.85 11.16 -14.62
N ASP A 148 0.62 9.84 -14.47
CA ASP A 148 -0.16 9.24 -13.40
C ASP A 148 0.74 8.50 -12.40
N LEU A 149 1.53 9.29 -11.67
CA LEU A 149 2.41 8.76 -10.64
C LEU A 149 1.66 8.53 -9.32
N VAL A 150 0.63 7.68 -9.37
CA VAL A 150 -0.06 7.24 -8.15
C VAL A 150 0.87 6.28 -7.41
N PRO A 151 1.17 6.57 -6.14
CA PRO A 151 2.04 5.69 -5.36
C PRO A 151 1.43 4.30 -5.24
N ARG A 152 2.28 3.27 -5.29
CA ARG A 152 1.84 1.88 -5.12
C ARG A 152 1.16 1.68 -3.78
N ALA A 153 -0.01 1.03 -3.80
CA ALA A 153 -0.67 0.59 -2.59
C ALA A 153 0.09 -0.58 -1.94
N TYR A 154 0.37 -0.44 -0.66
CA TYR A 154 0.97 -1.49 0.17
C TYR A 154 0.06 -1.81 1.35
N ALA A 155 0.33 -2.92 2.03
CA ALA A 155 -0.36 -3.28 3.25
C ALA A 155 0.59 -3.92 4.26
N LEU A 156 0.36 -3.64 5.54
CA LEU A 156 1.00 -4.36 6.63
C LEU A 156 0.49 -5.81 6.69
N PRO A 157 1.28 -6.75 7.22
CA PRO A 157 0.81 -8.10 7.50
C PRO A 157 -0.44 -8.11 8.38
N LYS A 158 -1.32 -9.09 8.18
CA LYS A 158 -2.53 -9.28 9.00
C LYS A 158 -2.17 -9.44 10.48
N ASN A 159 -1.12 -10.20 10.79
CA ASN A 159 -0.63 -10.43 12.15
C ASN A 159 0.79 -9.89 12.30
N LEU A 160 0.99 -8.98 13.23
CA LEU A 160 2.31 -8.51 13.64
C LEU A 160 2.70 -9.19 14.96
N PRO A 161 4.00 -9.51 15.19
CA PRO A 161 4.45 -10.09 16.43
C PRO A 161 4.20 -9.12 17.60
N GLY A 162 3.68 -9.64 18.70
CA GLY A 162 3.31 -8.85 19.88
C GLY A 162 1.86 -8.38 19.88
N GLU A 163 1.15 -8.51 18.77
CA GLU A 163 -0.31 -8.40 18.75
C GLU A 163 -0.91 -9.73 19.24
N GLU A 164 -1.91 -9.67 20.10
CA GLU A 164 -2.64 -10.84 20.54
C GLU A 164 -3.20 -11.55 19.30
N LYS A 165 -2.87 -12.83 19.14
CA LYS A 165 -3.52 -13.67 18.17
C LYS A 165 -4.96 -13.84 18.62
N LYS A 166 -5.85 -13.02 18.09
CA LYS A 166 -7.28 -13.33 18.21
C LYS A 166 -7.51 -14.63 17.44
N GLU A 167 -7.94 -15.66 18.17
CA GLU A 167 -8.31 -16.95 17.60
C GLU A 167 -9.29 -16.75 16.44
N ALA A 168 -9.32 -17.70 15.52
CA ALA A 168 -10.09 -17.69 14.30
C ALA A 168 -11.62 -17.72 14.53
N GLY A 169 -12.14 -16.72 15.21
CA GLY A 169 -13.54 -16.39 15.35
C GLY A 169 -13.73 -15.01 14.73
N ARG A 170 -14.74 -14.84 13.94
CA ARG A 170 -15.16 -13.71 13.10
C ARG A 170 -15.24 -12.31 13.77
N GLU A 171 -14.38 -11.98 14.71
CA GLU A 171 -14.23 -10.61 15.17
C GLU A 171 -13.33 -9.85 14.20
N ALA A 172 -13.85 -8.76 13.66
CA ALA A 172 -13.13 -7.84 12.81
C ALA A 172 -11.79 -7.47 13.49
N VAL A 173 -10.68 -7.75 12.82
CA VAL A 173 -9.35 -7.38 13.33
C VAL A 173 -9.30 -5.87 13.37
N ASN A 174 -9.23 -5.30 14.58
CA ASN A 174 -9.07 -3.86 14.77
C ASN A 174 -7.59 -3.52 14.67
N TYR A 175 -7.25 -2.62 13.76
CA TYR A 175 -5.89 -2.11 13.57
C TYR A 175 -5.66 -0.72 14.19
N ASP A 176 -6.60 -0.21 15.01
CA ASP A 176 -6.54 1.15 15.58
C ASP A 176 -5.32 1.36 16.50
N ASN A 177 -4.74 0.29 17.04
CA ASN A 177 -3.51 0.35 17.83
C ASN A 177 -2.24 0.47 16.99
N ARG A 178 -2.36 0.41 15.66
CA ARG A 178 -1.23 0.57 14.74
C ARG A 178 -1.02 2.04 14.40
N ILE A 179 0.23 2.44 14.17
CA ILE A 179 0.48 3.79 13.67
C ILE A 179 0.01 3.92 12.22
N PRO A 180 -0.60 5.08 11.84
CA PRO A 180 -1.08 5.34 10.49
C PRO A 180 0.06 5.49 9.50
N GLY A 181 -0.20 5.17 8.22
CA GLY A 181 0.82 5.28 7.19
C GLY A 181 0.27 5.45 5.79
N VAL A 182 1.10 6.03 4.94
CA VAL A 182 0.84 6.22 3.51
C VAL A 182 2.07 5.87 2.69
N SER A 183 1.86 5.64 1.38
CA SER A 183 2.94 5.66 0.40
C SER A 183 2.90 6.93 -0.43
N ILE A 184 4.09 7.46 -0.74
CA ILE A 184 4.30 8.64 -1.58
C ILE A 184 5.18 8.27 -2.76
N HIS A 185 4.98 8.93 -3.90
CA HIS A 185 5.84 8.70 -5.06
C HIS A 185 7.25 9.29 -4.82
N TYR A 186 8.27 8.62 -5.36
CA TYR A 186 9.67 9.00 -5.23
C TYR A 186 9.96 10.48 -5.55
N LYS A 187 9.37 11.02 -6.63
CA LYS A 187 9.55 12.43 -7.02
C LYS A 187 9.00 13.42 -5.98
N ASP A 188 7.84 13.10 -5.41
CA ASP A 188 7.23 13.90 -4.35
C ASP A 188 8.00 13.78 -3.04
N ALA A 189 8.54 12.60 -2.74
CA ALA A 189 9.41 12.39 -1.58
C ALA A 189 10.69 13.24 -1.66
N ILE A 190 11.33 13.31 -2.83
CA ILE A 190 12.47 14.22 -3.06
C ILE A 190 12.07 15.67 -2.77
N GLU A 191 10.90 16.09 -3.25
CA GLU A 191 10.44 17.45 -3.03
C GLU A 191 10.24 17.76 -1.54
N LEU A 192 9.66 16.84 -0.76
CA LEU A 192 9.52 17.00 0.68
C LEU A 192 10.89 17.28 1.34
N VAL A 193 11.88 16.46 1.02
CA VAL A 193 13.22 16.56 1.61
C VAL A 193 13.93 17.83 1.15
N THR A 194 13.94 18.11 -0.15
CA THR A 194 14.69 19.25 -0.72
C THR A 194 14.10 20.59 -0.33
N LYS A 195 12.77 20.67 -0.12
CA LYS A 195 12.11 21.88 0.38
C LYS A 195 12.14 21.99 1.92
N GLY A 196 12.77 21.05 2.60
CA GLY A 196 12.95 21.10 4.05
C GLY A 196 11.65 21.00 4.84
N ALA A 197 10.72 20.11 4.43
CA ALA A 197 9.50 19.86 5.21
C ALA A 197 9.89 19.53 6.67
N SER A 198 9.26 20.22 7.63
CA SER A 198 9.52 20.05 9.06
C SER A 198 8.31 19.58 9.85
N GLN A 199 7.10 19.92 9.38
CA GLN A 199 5.83 19.54 9.98
C GLN A 199 4.89 19.01 8.91
N VAL A 200 4.21 17.89 9.19
CA VAL A 200 3.25 17.29 8.26
C VAL A 200 1.98 16.86 9.00
N CYS A 201 0.86 16.89 8.27
CA CYS A 201 -0.42 16.33 8.70
C CYS A 201 -0.73 15.11 7.83
N LEU A 202 -0.96 13.97 8.47
CA LEU A 202 -1.32 12.69 7.87
C LEU A 202 -2.78 12.37 8.17
N SER A 203 -3.58 12.06 7.17
CA SER A 203 -4.95 11.57 7.37
C SER A 203 -5.12 10.21 6.70
N VAL A 204 -5.54 9.23 7.47
CA VAL A 204 -5.83 7.86 7.00
C VAL A 204 -7.14 7.39 7.60
N GLU A 205 -8.03 6.92 6.76
CA GLU A 205 -9.27 6.25 7.15
C GLU A 205 -9.41 4.97 6.33
N GLN A 206 -9.57 3.86 7.00
CA GLN A 206 -9.81 2.56 6.38
C GLN A 206 -10.76 1.71 7.22
N GLU A 207 -11.41 0.77 6.58
CA GLU A 207 -12.23 -0.24 7.25
C GLU A 207 -11.84 -1.63 6.79
N ILE A 208 -12.15 -2.64 7.62
CA ILE A 208 -12.05 -4.03 7.24
C ILE A 208 -13.37 -4.44 6.59
N VAL A 209 -13.25 -5.04 5.42
CA VAL A 209 -14.39 -5.51 4.63
C VAL A 209 -14.19 -6.98 4.26
N THR A 210 -15.28 -7.75 4.24
CA THR A 210 -15.27 -9.10 3.69
C THR A 210 -15.63 -9.03 2.22
N ARG A 211 -14.80 -9.62 1.37
CA ARG A 211 -15.03 -9.72 -0.08
C ARG A 211 -15.02 -11.19 -0.51
N THR A 212 -15.67 -11.48 -1.63
CA THR A 212 -15.60 -12.77 -2.31
C THR A 212 -14.69 -12.63 -3.52
N SER A 213 -13.71 -13.53 -3.64
CA SER A 213 -12.78 -13.65 -4.77
C SER A 213 -13.03 -14.96 -5.53
N ARG A 214 -12.54 -15.06 -6.75
CA ARG A 214 -12.70 -16.21 -7.65
C ARG A 214 -11.38 -16.66 -8.24
#